data_2c62f625e33163e649c72353ecc86a6d
#
_entry.id   2c62f625e33163e649c72353ecc86a6d
#
_cell.length_a   1.000
_cell.length_b   1.000
_cell.length_c   1.000
_cell.angle_alpha   90.00
_cell.angle_beta   90.00
_cell.angle_gamma   90.00
#
_symmetry.space_group_name_H-M   'P 1'
#
loop_
_entity.id
_entity.type
_entity.pdbx_description
1 polymer ?
#
loop_
_entity_poly.entity_id
_entity_poly.type
_entity_poly.pdbx_seq_one_letter_code
_entity_poly.pdbx_strand_id
1 'polypeptide(L)'
;FTTDLCEAVATEYPGTSCLALPVNDIEDGYAYPRRVRFELNEKDLDSYLRAADFLNINNVDLVCLQHEYGIFGGRAGRNILALLRELRMPVVTTLHTVLREPNDDQRAVLEELAALSNRVVVMSERGVEFLRDIYHVQAEKIDFIPHGIPDVPFVDPSFHKDLFGVEGKMVLLSFGLLSANKGIENVISALPAILAKH
;
A
#
# COMPACT_ATOMS: atom_id res chain seq x y z
N PHE A 1 3.53 1.27 -6.60
CA PHE A 1 4.04 1.85 -5.35
C PHE A 1 5.35 1.19 -4.91
N THR A 2 5.39 -0.14 -4.61
CA THR A 2 6.62 -0.81 -4.12
C THR A 2 7.77 -0.71 -5.12
N THR A 3 7.51 -0.85 -6.41
CA THR A 3 8.53 -0.70 -7.47
C THR A 3 9.11 0.71 -7.44
N ASP A 4 8.26 1.74 -7.43
CA ASP A 4 8.67 3.14 -7.44
C ASP A 4 9.48 3.48 -6.17
N LEU A 5 9.05 2.96 -5.01
CA LEU A 5 9.76 3.12 -3.75
C LEU A 5 11.17 2.50 -3.81
N CYS A 6 11.28 1.27 -4.32
CA CYS A 6 12.58 0.61 -4.48
C CYS A 6 13.50 1.36 -5.45
N GLU A 7 12.95 1.92 -6.53
CA GLU A 7 13.71 2.71 -7.51
C GLU A 7 14.16 4.04 -6.93
N ALA A 8 13.28 4.73 -6.20
CA ALA A 8 13.64 5.97 -5.52
C ALA A 8 14.74 5.77 -4.48
N VAL A 9 14.64 4.72 -3.66
CA VAL A 9 15.67 4.37 -2.66
C VAL A 9 17.00 4.04 -3.34
N ALA A 10 16.99 3.23 -4.39
CA ALA A 10 18.23 2.86 -5.11
C ALA A 10 18.88 4.06 -5.82
N THR A 11 18.08 5.03 -6.27
CA THR A 11 18.56 6.25 -6.90
C THR A 11 19.20 7.20 -5.89
N GLU A 12 18.53 7.43 -4.78
CA GLU A 12 18.97 8.37 -3.74
C GLU A 12 20.13 7.82 -2.92
N TYR A 13 20.16 6.50 -2.71
CA TYR A 13 21.17 5.81 -1.92
C TYR A 13 21.87 4.73 -2.76
N PRO A 14 22.80 5.10 -3.67
CA PRO A 14 23.57 4.15 -4.47
C PRO A 14 24.37 3.21 -3.57
N GLY A 15 24.11 1.94 -3.63
CA GLY A 15 24.72 0.91 -2.75
C GLY A 15 23.67 0.21 -1.88
N THR A 16 22.45 0.74 -1.79
CA THR A 16 21.34 0.02 -1.18
C THR A 16 20.77 -1.03 -2.14
N SER A 17 20.68 -2.27 -1.68
CA SER A 17 20.05 -3.36 -2.43
C SER A 17 18.63 -3.56 -1.94
N CYS A 18 17.64 -3.35 -2.82
CA CYS A 18 16.23 -3.60 -2.52
C CYS A 18 15.79 -4.94 -3.12
N LEU A 19 15.30 -5.83 -2.29
CA LEU A 19 14.59 -7.03 -2.70
C LEU A 19 13.10 -6.91 -2.35
N ALA A 20 12.25 -7.67 -3.03
CA ALA A 20 10.81 -7.65 -2.80
C ALA A 20 10.29 -9.07 -2.53
N LEU A 21 9.34 -9.17 -1.59
CA LEU A 21 8.62 -10.37 -1.24
C LEU A 21 7.11 -10.11 -1.45
N PRO A 22 6.55 -10.44 -2.62
CA PRO A 22 5.13 -10.30 -2.88
C PRO A 22 4.33 -11.38 -2.16
N VAL A 23 3.05 -11.09 -1.93
CA VAL A 23 2.06 -12.04 -1.45
C VAL A 23 1.14 -12.39 -2.61
N ASN A 24 1.07 -13.67 -2.96
CA ASN A 24 0.26 -14.18 -4.05
C ASN A 24 -1.13 -14.61 -3.55
N ASP A 25 -2.17 -14.19 -4.25
CA ASP A 25 -3.56 -14.59 -4.08
C ASP A 25 -3.93 -15.78 -4.97
N ILE A 26 -3.07 -16.13 -5.94
CA ILE A 26 -3.21 -17.29 -6.84
C ILE A 26 -2.05 -18.27 -6.62
N GLU A 27 -2.33 -19.55 -6.87
CA GLU A 27 -1.39 -20.65 -6.57
C GLU A 27 -0.12 -20.58 -7.43
N ASP A 28 -0.26 -20.27 -8.72
CA ASP A 28 0.85 -20.20 -9.68
C ASP A 28 1.67 -18.90 -9.58
N GLY A 29 1.26 -17.94 -8.73
CA GLY A 29 1.91 -16.63 -8.62
C GLY A 29 1.84 -15.81 -9.89
N TYR A 30 2.80 -14.88 -10.04
CA TYR A 30 2.87 -13.93 -11.15
C TYR A 30 4.28 -13.88 -11.75
N ALA A 31 4.41 -13.38 -12.98
CA ALA A 31 5.72 -13.12 -13.58
C ALA A 31 6.38 -11.89 -12.92
N TYR A 32 7.31 -12.14 -12.03
CA TYR A 32 7.99 -11.10 -11.26
C TYR A 32 9.36 -10.69 -11.81
N PRO A 33 9.80 -9.45 -11.59
CA PRO A 33 11.14 -9.01 -11.91
C PRO A 33 12.19 -9.66 -10.99
N ARG A 34 13.48 -9.57 -11.37
CA ARG A 34 14.60 -10.19 -10.63
C ARG A 34 14.77 -9.73 -9.19
N ARG A 35 14.18 -8.60 -8.78
CA ARG A 35 14.22 -8.14 -7.39
C ARG A 35 13.37 -8.99 -6.45
N VAL A 36 12.39 -9.73 -6.97
CA VAL A 36 11.64 -10.70 -6.19
C VAL A 36 12.52 -11.92 -5.94
N ARG A 37 12.71 -12.26 -4.67
CA ARG A 37 13.60 -13.33 -4.22
C ARG A 37 12.90 -14.43 -3.44
N PHE A 38 11.72 -14.13 -2.96
CA PHE A 38 10.86 -15.05 -2.24
C PHE A 38 9.42 -14.62 -2.46
N GLU A 39 8.51 -15.59 -2.56
CA GLU A 39 7.08 -15.34 -2.76
C GLU A 39 6.30 -15.97 -1.60
N LEU A 40 5.35 -15.21 -1.06
CA LEU A 40 4.42 -15.70 -0.03
C LEU A 40 3.11 -16.10 -0.71
N ASN A 41 2.45 -17.11 -0.14
CA ASN A 41 1.07 -17.43 -0.48
C ASN A 41 0.15 -16.86 0.60
N GLU A 42 -0.84 -16.09 0.20
CA GLU A 42 -1.79 -15.44 1.10
C GLU A 42 -2.42 -16.39 2.13
N LYS A 43 -2.72 -17.62 1.70
CA LYS A 43 -3.44 -18.64 2.50
C LYS A 43 -2.53 -19.60 3.25
N ASP A 44 -1.24 -19.65 2.93
CA ASP A 44 -0.27 -20.53 3.54
C ASP A 44 0.51 -19.82 4.65
N LEU A 45 0.11 -20.05 5.91
CA LEU A 45 0.77 -19.46 7.08
C LEU A 45 2.25 -19.86 7.18
N ASP A 46 2.61 -21.08 6.76
CA ASP A 46 3.99 -21.53 6.78
C ASP A 46 4.86 -20.75 5.79
N SER A 47 4.27 -20.20 4.71
CA SER A 47 5.01 -19.33 3.79
C SER A 47 5.51 -18.05 4.47
N TYR A 48 4.75 -17.50 5.43
CA TYR A 48 5.15 -16.32 6.22
C TYR A 48 6.31 -16.63 7.16
N LEU A 49 6.31 -17.81 7.80
CA LEU A 49 7.42 -18.26 8.66
C LEU A 49 8.68 -18.52 7.83
N ARG A 50 8.57 -19.19 6.68
CA ARG A 50 9.70 -19.37 5.74
C ARG A 50 10.23 -18.04 5.20
N ALA A 51 9.36 -17.04 4.97
CA ALA A 51 9.78 -15.72 4.56
C ALA A 51 10.58 -15.01 5.66
N ALA A 52 10.19 -15.15 6.92
CA ALA A 52 10.96 -14.62 8.05
C ALA A 52 12.35 -15.27 8.15
N ASP A 53 12.43 -16.61 8.01
CA ASP A 53 13.69 -17.33 7.96
C ASP A 53 14.57 -16.85 6.79
N PHE A 54 13.98 -16.70 5.61
CA PHE A 54 14.68 -16.16 4.44
C PHE A 54 15.28 -14.78 4.72
N LEU A 55 14.51 -13.86 5.29
CA LEU A 55 14.98 -12.51 5.61
C LEU A 55 16.09 -12.52 6.66
N ASN A 56 15.91 -13.32 7.72
CA ASN A 56 16.90 -13.44 8.81
C ASN A 56 18.23 -14.05 8.34
N ILE A 57 18.19 -15.07 7.47
CA ILE A 57 19.39 -15.76 6.96
C ILE A 57 20.16 -14.89 5.96
N ASN A 58 19.45 -14.08 5.16
CA ASN A 58 20.07 -13.22 4.16
C ASN A 58 20.59 -11.89 4.72
N ASN A 59 20.62 -11.71 6.05
CA ASN A 59 21.11 -10.53 6.73
C ASN A 59 20.50 -9.23 6.18
N VAL A 60 19.18 -9.21 6.04
CA VAL A 60 18.46 -8.01 5.64
C VAL A 60 18.55 -6.97 6.76
N ASP A 61 18.96 -5.75 6.43
CA ASP A 61 19.18 -4.68 7.42
C ASP A 61 17.86 -4.05 7.89
N LEU A 62 16.85 -4.00 7.03
CA LEU A 62 15.58 -3.33 7.27
C LEU A 62 14.46 -3.97 6.44
N VAL A 63 13.30 -4.14 7.04
CA VAL A 63 12.06 -4.52 6.34
C VAL A 63 11.14 -3.33 6.21
N CYS A 64 10.72 -3.01 4.98
CA CYS A 64 9.66 -2.06 4.68
C CYS A 64 8.38 -2.81 4.34
N LEU A 65 7.45 -2.90 5.27
CA LEU A 65 6.15 -3.52 5.05
C LEU A 65 5.18 -2.51 4.41
N GLN A 66 4.55 -2.90 3.30
CA GLN A 66 3.45 -2.17 2.67
C GLN A 66 2.14 -2.84 3.08
N HIS A 67 1.46 -2.27 4.07
CA HIS A 67 0.29 -2.90 4.68
C HIS A 67 -1.03 -2.44 4.08
N GLU A 68 -1.86 -3.44 3.72
CA GLU A 68 -3.28 -3.29 3.44
C GLU A 68 -4.02 -4.52 4.00
N TYR A 69 -5.21 -4.34 4.59
CA TYR A 69 -5.93 -5.42 5.28
C TYR A 69 -6.26 -6.65 4.42
N GLY A 70 -6.51 -6.45 3.13
CA GLY A 70 -7.01 -7.47 2.21
C GLY A 70 -5.95 -8.35 1.55
N ILE A 71 -4.64 -8.17 1.82
CA ILE A 71 -3.59 -8.83 1.04
C ILE A 71 -2.78 -9.90 1.78
N PHE A 72 -2.95 -10.05 3.10
CA PHE A 72 -2.09 -10.95 3.89
C PHE A 72 -2.79 -12.21 4.39
N GLY A 73 -3.99 -12.49 3.94
CA GLY A 73 -4.75 -13.65 4.38
C GLY A 73 -5.13 -13.66 5.87
N GLY A 74 -5.94 -14.61 6.25
CA GLY A 74 -6.53 -14.67 7.58
C GLY A 74 -7.52 -13.52 7.83
N ARG A 75 -8.06 -13.43 9.05
CA ARG A 75 -8.95 -12.32 9.40
C ARG A 75 -8.18 -11.01 9.46
N ALA A 76 -8.64 -10.00 8.72
CA ALA A 76 -8.02 -8.69 8.64
C ALA A 76 -6.52 -8.71 8.27
N GLY A 77 -6.06 -9.72 7.52
CA GLY A 77 -4.65 -9.83 7.09
C GLY A 77 -3.69 -10.32 8.20
N ARG A 78 -4.19 -10.96 9.25
CA ARG A 78 -3.41 -11.33 10.44
C ARG A 78 -2.21 -12.24 10.18
N ASN A 79 -2.16 -12.95 9.04
CA ASN A 79 -1.06 -13.87 8.75
C ASN A 79 0.30 -13.17 8.68
N ILE A 80 0.33 -11.88 8.32
CA ILE A 80 1.57 -11.09 8.32
C ILE A 80 2.23 -10.99 9.70
N LEU A 81 1.44 -11.06 10.78
CA LEU A 81 1.97 -10.99 12.15
C LEU A 81 2.88 -12.18 12.47
N ALA A 82 2.64 -13.35 11.87
CA ALA A 82 3.51 -14.52 12.04
C ALA A 82 4.92 -14.25 11.50
N LEU A 83 5.03 -13.57 10.35
CA LEU A 83 6.31 -13.13 9.80
C LEU A 83 6.96 -12.09 10.71
N LEU A 84 6.22 -11.03 11.08
CA LEU A 84 6.79 -9.91 11.83
C LEU A 84 7.34 -10.29 13.19
N ARG A 85 6.71 -11.26 13.88
CA ARG A 85 7.16 -11.76 15.20
C ARG A 85 8.52 -12.46 15.16
N GLU A 86 8.88 -13.04 14.02
CA GLU A 86 10.12 -13.80 13.83
C GLU A 86 11.27 -12.95 13.26
N LEU A 87 11.00 -11.72 12.82
CA LEU A 87 12.03 -10.84 12.27
C LEU A 87 13.02 -10.37 13.33
N ARG A 88 14.30 -10.32 12.96
CA ARG A 88 15.41 -9.90 13.83
C ARG A 88 15.95 -8.51 13.49
N MET A 89 15.49 -7.91 12.40
CA MET A 89 15.86 -6.58 11.95
C MET A 89 14.73 -5.58 12.19
N PRO A 90 15.01 -4.27 12.15
CA PRO A 90 13.99 -3.23 12.25
C PRO A 90 12.92 -3.35 11.14
N VAL A 91 11.70 -2.97 11.50
CA VAL A 91 10.54 -2.94 10.60
C VAL A 91 9.99 -1.52 10.52
N VAL A 92 9.82 -1.02 9.31
CA VAL A 92 9.07 0.20 8.99
C VAL A 92 7.81 -0.22 8.25
N THR A 93 6.64 0.11 8.78
CA THR A 93 5.36 -0.24 8.16
C THR A 93 4.69 0.99 7.59
N THR A 94 4.41 0.98 6.28
CA THR A 94 3.53 1.95 5.63
C THR A 94 2.11 1.43 5.63
N LEU A 95 1.20 2.18 6.24
CA LEU A 95 -0.23 1.87 6.28
C LEU A 95 -0.95 2.57 5.12
N HIS A 96 -1.46 1.78 4.17
CA HIS A 96 -2.24 2.31 3.05
C HIS A 96 -3.68 2.60 3.45
N THR A 97 -4.17 1.95 4.50
CA THR A 97 -5.50 2.18 5.09
C THR A 97 -5.41 2.24 6.60
N VAL A 98 -5.95 3.31 7.20
CA VAL A 98 -6.18 3.44 8.64
C VAL A 98 -7.68 3.70 8.84
N LEU A 99 -8.37 2.76 9.45
CA LEU A 99 -9.84 2.82 9.59
C LEU A 99 -10.23 3.67 10.80
N ARG A 100 -11.24 4.53 10.62
CA ARG A 100 -11.85 5.30 11.70
C ARG A 100 -12.69 4.39 12.61
N GLU A 101 -13.36 3.41 12.03
CA GLU A 101 -14.28 2.50 12.73
C GLU A 101 -13.87 1.06 12.40
N PRO A 102 -12.73 0.58 12.97
CA PRO A 102 -12.28 -0.79 12.76
C PRO A 102 -13.20 -1.76 13.52
N ASN A 103 -13.41 -2.95 12.96
CA ASN A 103 -13.91 -4.06 13.74
C ASN A 103 -12.80 -4.61 14.67
N ASP A 104 -13.17 -5.55 15.55
CA ASP A 104 -12.23 -6.08 16.57
C ASP A 104 -11.00 -6.74 15.94
N ASP A 105 -11.15 -7.52 14.86
CA ASP A 105 -10.05 -8.16 14.17
C ASP A 105 -9.11 -7.13 13.52
N GLN A 106 -9.68 -6.11 12.87
CA GLN A 106 -8.91 -5.03 12.23
C GLN A 106 -8.13 -4.20 13.25
N ARG A 107 -8.76 -3.90 14.39
CA ARG A 107 -8.12 -3.19 15.48
C ARG A 107 -6.96 -3.99 16.05
N ALA A 108 -7.19 -5.25 16.40
CA ALA A 108 -6.17 -6.12 17.00
C ALA A 108 -4.96 -6.31 16.07
N VAL A 109 -5.20 -6.51 14.78
CA VAL A 109 -4.12 -6.66 13.80
C VAL A 109 -3.29 -5.39 13.69
N LEU A 110 -3.92 -4.20 13.57
CA LEU A 110 -3.17 -2.95 13.42
C LEU A 110 -2.41 -2.58 14.69
N GLU A 111 -3.01 -2.75 15.86
CA GLU A 111 -2.35 -2.48 17.15
C GLU A 111 -1.11 -3.38 17.32
N GLU A 112 -1.21 -4.67 17.03
CA GLU A 112 -0.06 -5.58 17.11
C GLU A 112 1.00 -5.27 16.04
N LEU A 113 0.58 -4.98 14.81
CA LEU A 113 1.46 -4.57 13.74
C LEU A 113 2.25 -3.30 14.12
N ALA A 114 1.58 -2.30 14.68
CA ALA A 114 2.23 -1.08 15.16
C ALA A 114 3.18 -1.36 16.34
N ALA A 115 2.84 -2.31 17.21
CA ALA A 115 3.72 -2.72 18.31
C ALA A 115 5.01 -3.39 17.79
N LEU A 116 4.90 -4.25 16.78
CA LEU A 116 6.03 -4.97 16.14
C LEU A 116 6.88 -4.09 15.23
N SER A 117 6.34 -2.96 14.77
CA SER A 117 7.07 -2.01 13.92
C SER A 117 7.91 -1.03 14.72
N ASN A 118 9.11 -0.70 14.25
CA ASN A 118 9.94 0.36 14.81
C ASN A 118 9.39 1.75 14.44
N ARG A 119 8.87 1.88 13.22
CA ARG A 119 8.24 3.10 12.70
C ARG A 119 6.98 2.74 11.91
N VAL A 120 6.00 3.61 11.95
CA VAL A 120 4.75 3.50 11.20
C VAL A 120 4.58 4.74 10.34
N VAL A 121 4.49 4.55 9.04
CA VAL A 121 4.30 5.62 8.06
C VAL A 121 2.84 5.68 7.65
N VAL A 122 2.28 6.88 7.64
CA VAL A 122 0.96 7.18 7.06
C VAL A 122 1.04 8.33 6.08
N MET A 123 0.16 8.32 5.08
CA MET A 123 0.18 9.25 3.96
C MET A 123 -0.85 10.37 4.08
N SER A 124 -1.55 10.47 5.22
CA SER A 124 -2.53 11.53 5.49
C SER A 124 -2.48 11.98 6.95
N GLU A 125 -2.74 13.26 7.20
CA GLU A 125 -2.86 13.80 8.56
C GLU A 125 -3.97 13.11 9.36
N ARG A 126 -5.06 12.75 8.70
CA ARG A 126 -6.14 11.95 9.29
C ARG A 126 -5.65 10.58 9.76
N GLY A 127 -4.74 9.96 9.03
CA GLY A 127 -4.10 8.71 9.44
C GLY A 127 -3.32 8.87 10.74
N VAL A 128 -2.60 9.97 10.91
CA VAL A 128 -1.89 10.30 12.17
C VAL A 128 -2.87 10.44 13.32
N GLU A 129 -3.96 11.22 13.14
CA GLU A 129 -5.00 11.38 14.16
C GLU A 129 -5.59 10.03 14.56
N PHE A 130 -5.98 9.18 13.60
CA PHE A 130 -6.59 7.88 13.88
C PHE A 130 -5.62 6.93 14.59
N LEU A 131 -4.34 6.87 14.18
CA LEU A 131 -3.35 6.05 14.85
C LEU A 131 -3.19 6.42 16.32
N ARG A 132 -3.15 7.70 16.61
CA ARG A 132 -3.01 8.21 17.98
C ARG A 132 -4.28 8.02 18.81
N ASP A 133 -5.42 8.47 18.26
CA ASP A 133 -6.66 8.62 19.05
C ASP A 133 -7.47 7.32 19.14
N ILE A 134 -7.36 6.44 18.14
CA ILE A 134 -8.15 5.20 18.06
C ILE A 134 -7.30 3.96 18.37
N TYR A 135 -6.06 3.91 17.85
CA TYR A 135 -5.17 2.77 18.00
C TYR A 135 -4.07 2.98 19.05
N HIS A 136 -4.04 4.14 19.69
CA HIS A 136 -3.13 4.49 20.79
C HIS A 136 -1.65 4.31 20.46
N VAL A 137 -1.28 4.48 19.20
CA VAL A 137 0.12 4.41 18.75
C VAL A 137 0.85 5.65 19.24
N GLN A 138 2.03 5.45 19.83
CA GLN A 138 2.88 6.54 20.35
C GLN A 138 3.30 7.48 19.21
N ALA A 139 3.20 8.78 19.43
CA ALA A 139 3.47 9.79 18.41
C ALA A 139 4.89 9.67 17.81
N GLU A 140 5.86 9.28 18.65
CA GLU A 140 7.26 9.11 18.26
C GLU A 140 7.48 7.97 17.26
N LYS A 141 6.53 7.03 17.17
CA LYS A 141 6.55 5.93 16.19
C LYS A 141 5.91 6.30 14.85
N ILE A 142 5.17 7.41 14.78
CA ILE A 142 4.37 7.78 13.60
C ILE A 142 5.15 8.78 12.76
N ASP A 143 5.33 8.47 11.49
CA ASP A 143 5.87 9.37 10.48
C ASP A 143 4.76 9.73 9.47
N PHE A 144 4.54 11.02 9.29
CA PHE A 144 3.68 11.51 8.21
C PHE A 144 4.53 11.76 6.96
N ILE A 145 4.34 10.93 5.94
CA ILE A 145 5.00 11.07 4.63
C ILE A 145 3.90 11.11 3.57
N PRO A 146 3.64 12.26 2.96
CA PRO A 146 2.61 12.38 1.92
C PRO A 146 2.82 11.41 0.76
N HIS A 147 1.72 11.02 0.11
CA HIS A 147 1.78 10.13 -1.04
C HIS A 147 2.60 10.75 -2.18
N GLY A 148 3.62 10.04 -2.64
CA GLY A 148 4.39 10.44 -3.81
C GLY A 148 3.59 10.27 -5.10
N ILE A 149 3.95 11.09 -6.09
CA ILE A 149 3.45 10.98 -7.46
C ILE A 149 4.64 10.90 -8.42
N PRO A 150 4.49 10.29 -9.61
CA PRO A 150 5.51 10.35 -10.64
C PRO A 150 5.78 11.79 -11.06
N ASP A 151 7.05 12.18 -11.13
CA ASP A 151 7.46 13.47 -11.70
C ASP A 151 7.51 13.32 -13.22
N VAL A 152 6.42 13.70 -13.87
CA VAL A 152 6.27 13.63 -15.32
C VAL A 152 6.03 15.03 -15.91
N PRO A 153 6.57 15.32 -17.10
CA PRO A 153 6.31 16.59 -17.77
C PRO A 153 4.81 16.80 -17.96
N PHE A 154 4.35 18.05 -17.76
CA PHE A 154 3.00 18.41 -18.13
C PHE A 154 2.83 18.32 -19.66
N VAL A 155 1.89 17.50 -20.10
CA VAL A 155 1.52 17.38 -21.50
C VAL A 155 0.12 17.93 -21.69
N ASP A 156 -0.10 18.70 -22.76
CA ASP A 156 -1.43 19.24 -23.07
C ASP A 156 -2.45 18.08 -23.12
N PRO A 157 -3.54 18.16 -22.35
CA PRO A 157 -4.57 17.12 -22.34
C PRO A 157 -5.11 16.77 -23.72
N SER A 158 -5.11 17.71 -24.66
CA SER A 158 -5.55 17.50 -26.03
C SER A 158 -4.78 16.38 -26.74
N PHE A 159 -3.47 16.28 -26.48
CA PHE A 159 -2.63 15.20 -27.03
C PHE A 159 -3.15 13.80 -26.69
N HIS A 160 -3.64 13.61 -25.48
CA HIS A 160 -4.17 12.32 -25.02
C HIS A 160 -5.63 12.13 -25.42
N LYS A 161 -6.39 13.19 -25.63
CA LYS A 161 -7.81 13.11 -26.03
C LYS A 161 -8.00 12.43 -27.39
N ASP A 162 -7.06 12.65 -28.30
CA ASP A 162 -7.07 12.03 -29.63
C ASP A 162 -7.05 10.50 -29.55
N LEU A 163 -6.28 9.94 -28.61
CA LEU A 163 -6.19 8.50 -28.39
C LEU A 163 -7.51 7.85 -27.96
N PHE A 164 -8.40 8.65 -27.37
CA PHE A 164 -9.70 8.21 -26.87
C PHE A 164 -10.88 8.70 -27.73
N GLY A 165 -10.62 9.40 -28.84
CA GLY A 165 -11.65 9.95 -29.72
C GLY A 165 -12.56 10.98 -29.00
N VAL A 166 -12.01 11.75 -28.07
CA VAL A 166 -12.74 12.75 -27.29
C VAL A 166 -12.17 14.18 -27.47
N GLU A 167 -11.60 14.43 -28.65
CA GLU A 167 -11.11 15.73 -29.05
C GLU A 167 -12.19 16.81 -28.91
N GLY A 168 -11.79 17.98 -28.48
CA GLY A 168 -12.69 19.12 -28.31
C GLY A 168 -13.74 18.99 -27.20
N LYS A 169 -13.78 17.83 -26.50
CA LYS A 169 -14.74 17.59 -25.43
C LYS A 169 -14.16 17.94 -24.07
N MET A 170 -15.03 18.37 -23.15
CA MET A 170 -14.73 18.34 -21.72
C MET A 170 -14.83 16.90 -21.23
N VAL A 171 -13.78 16.40 -20.59
CA VAL A 171 -13.71 15.01 -20.13
C VAL A 171 -13.75 14.97 -18.62
N LEU A 172 -14.68 14.19 -18.06
CA LEU A 172 -14.72 13.79 -16.67
C LEU A 172 -14.21 12.36 -16.60
N LEU A 173 -13.01 12.17 -16.05
CA LEU A 173 -12.36 10.86 -15.95
C LEU A 173 -12.59 10.25 -14.57
N SER A 174 -13.14 9.02 -14.54
CA SER A 174 -13.10 8.15 -13.37
C SER A 174 -12.10 7.03 -13.64
N PHE A 175 -11.11 6.89 -12.76
CA PHE A 175 -10.01 5.95 -12.93
C PHE A 175 -9.82 5.11 -11.66
N GLY A 176 -9.50 3.82 -11.84
CA GLY A 176 -9.20 2.87 -10.76
C GLY A 176 -10.17 1.70 -10.71
N LEU A 177 -10.07 0.91 -9.64
CA LEU A 177 -10.97 -0.23 -9.40
C LEU A 177 -12.40 0.26 -9.15
N LEU A 178 -13.35 -0.22 -9.95
CA LEU A 178 -14.76 0.16 -9.80
C LEU A 178 -15.37 -0.56 -8.60
N SER A 179 -15.85 0.20 -7.62
CA SER A 179 -16.54 -0.32 -6.44
C SER A 179 -17.52 0.72 -5.91
N ALA A 180 -18.55 0.28 -5.17
CA ALA A 180 -19.61 1.13 -4.65
C ALA A 180 -19.13 2.31 -3.79
N ASN A 181 -18.01 2.12 -3.07
CA ASN A 181 -17.43 3.16 -2.21
C ASN A 181 -16.62 4.24 -2.96
N LYS A 182 -16.49 4.15 -4.29
CA LYS A 182 -15.81 5.18 -5.11
C LYS A 182 -16.71 6.34 -5.50
N GLY A 183 -18.03 6.22 -5.26
CA GLY A 183 -18.98 7.30 -5.47
C GLY A 183 -19.17 7.72 -6.94
N ILE A 184 -18.87 6.83 -7.90
CA ILE A 184 -19.01 7.11 -9.34
C ILE A 184 -20.47 7.42 -9.69
N GLU A 185 -21.42 6.78 -9.02
CA GLU A 185 -22.86 7.04 -9.13
C GLU A 185 -23.22 8.48 -8.80
N ASN A 186 -22.50 9.13 -7.89
CA ASN A 186 -22.72 10.53 -7.55
C ASN A 186 -22.35 11.45 -8.72
N VAL A 187 -21.25 11.14 -9.41
CA VAL A 187 -20.82 11.88 -10.61
C VAL A 187 -21.85 11.74 -11.72
N ILE A 188 -22.31 10.51 -11.99
CA ILE A 188 -23.35 10.23 -12.99
C ILE A 188 -24.64 10.99 -12.66
N SER A 189 -25.06 10.97 -11.42
CA SER A 189 -26.27 11.68 -10.96
C SER A 189 -26.15 13.20 -11.07
N ALA A 190 -24.94 13.75 -10.98
CA ALA A 190 -24.69 15.19 -11.13
C ALA A 190 -24.62 15.66 -12.60
N LEU A 191 -24.42 14.74 -13.57
CA LEU A 191 -24.26 15.09 -15.00
C LEU A 191 -25.36 15.97 -15.57
N PRO A 192 -26.68 15.72 -15.32
CA PRO A 192 -27.72 16.60 -15.85
C PRO A 192 -27.56 18.06 -15.41
N ALA A 193 -27.17 18.29 -14.16
CA ALA A 193 -26.96 19.65 -13.64
C ALA A 193 -25.68 20.30 -14.22
N ILE A 194 -24.66 19.50 -14.51
CA ILE A 194 -23.43 19.96 -15.15
C ILE A 194 -23.73 20.36 -16.59
N LEU A 195 -24.40 19.48 -17.36
CA LEU A 195 -24.75 19.72 -18.76
C LEU A 195 -25.71 20.91 -18.97
N ALA A 196 -26.50 21.26 -17.96
CA ALA A 196 -27.36 22.44 -18.03
C ALA A 196 -26.60 23.77 -17.89
N LYS A 197 -25.34 23.73 -17.44
CA LYS A 197 -24.48 24.92 -17.22
C LYS A 197 -23.36 25.08 -18.25
N HIS A 198 -23.03 24.02 -18.93
CA HIS A 198 -21.93 23.92 -19.87
C HIS A 198 -22.35 23.25 -21.18
#